data_6ce63ce5025018b02712cbc7420528b1
#
_entry.id   6ce63ce5025018b02712cbc7420528b1
#
_cell.length_a   1.000
_cell.length_b   1.000
_cell.length_c   1.000
_cell.angle_alpha   90.00
_cell.angle_beta   90.00
_cell.angle_gamma   90.00
#
_symmetry.space_group_name_H-M   'P 1'
#
loop_
_entity.id
_entity.type
_entity.pdbx_description
1 polymer ?
#
loop_
_entity_poly.entity_id
_entity_poly.type
_entity_poly.pdbx_seq_one_letter_code
_entity_poly.pdbx_strand_id
1 'polypeptide(L)'
;FVVGSELSESDRAAQVGLAQAIPADVYDGFDYAALGHIHKPQSMTGNVVYSGSPVKYSFGNEEKQTKSVVILDTSTGEKKLVPLKQLHERLTISGTYDEVMSRDDLSDKYLRLTVTDRYAGLELLSEARERFPFLRELYGMSVQPGGEMSAISPEELDKLDETDILLRFMEEQYGEKPDEEQISLFREVMKSEGKE
;
A
#
# COMPACT_ATOMS: atom_id res chain seq x y z
N PHE A 1 18.01 -11.26 7.27
CA PHE A 1 16.99 -12.30 7.44
C PHE A 1 17.54 -13.69 7.07
N VAL A 2 16.84 -14.75 7.48
CA VAL A 2 17.27 -16.13 7.20
C VAL A 2 16.81 -16.54 5.80
N VAL A 3 17.67 -17.29 5.09
CA VAL A 3 17.34 -17.84 3.75
C VAL A 3 16.05 -18.66 3.82
N GLY A 4 15.14 -18.42 2.88
CA GLY A 4 13.85 -19.11 2.84
C GLY A 4 12.73 -18.44 3.67
N SER A 5 13.01 -17.31 4.34
CA SER A 5 11.97 -16.56 5.04
C SER A 5 10.92 -16.01 4.07
N GLU A 6 9.66 -16.13 4.45
CA GLU A 6 8.56 -15.50 3.73
C GLU A 6 8.40 -14.03 4.15
N LEU A 7 8.45 -13.14 3.18
CA LEU A 7 8.38 -11.71 3.39
C LEU A 7 6.95 -11.18 3.12
N SER A 8 6.47 -10.28 3.98
CA SER A 8 5.29 -9.47 3.72
C SER A 8 5.61 -8.36 2.71
N GLU A 9 4.60 -7.70 2.15
CA GLU A 9 4.80 -6.58 1.22
C GLU A 9 5.58 -5.42 1.87
N SER A 10 5.30 -5.14 3.14
CA SER A 10 6.00 -4.14 3.93
C SER A 10 7.47 -4.49 4.20
N ASP A 11 7.81 -5.79 4.33
CA ASP A 11 9.20 -6.25 4.46
C ASP A 11 9.98 -6.03 3.16
N ARG A 12 9.34 -6.23 2.00
CA ARG A 12 9.96 -6.04 0.68
C ARG A 12 10.32 -4.57 0.42
N ALA A 13 9.47 -3.65 0.85
CA ALA A 13 9.75 -2.21 0.73
C ALA A 13 10.98 -1.78 1.54
N ALA A 14 11.26 -2.46 2.65
CA ALA A 14 12.43 -2.20 3.49
C ALA A 14 13.74 -2.84 2.96
N GLN A 15 13.66 -3.68 1.92
CA GLN A 15 14.82 -4.33 1.28
C GLN A 15 15.68 -3.42 0.39
N VAL A 16 15.42 -2.12 0.33
CA VAL A 16 16.28 -1.15 -0.37
C VAL A 16 17.57 -0.94 0.43
N GLY A 17 18.41 -1.96 0.41
CA GLY A 17 19.71 -1.99 1.09
C GLY A 17 20.24 -3.42 1.17
N LEU A 18 21.55 -3.59 1.30
CA LEU A 18 22.33 -4.84 1.27
C LEU A 18 22.09 -5.80 2.46
N ALA A 19 20.85 -5.98 2.92
CA ALA A 19 20.53 -7.00 3.90
C ALA A 19 20.65 -8.37 3.23
N GLN A 20 21.83 -9.01 3.34
CA GLN A 20 22.05 -10.36 2.85
C GLN A 20 21.27 -11.37 3.70
N ALA A 21 20.61 -12.30 3.03
CA ALA A 21 20.03 -13.44 3.72
C ALA A 21 21.16 -14.32 4.25
N ILE A 22 21.05 -14.77 5.50
CA ILE A 22 22.00 -15.67 6.14
C ILE A 22 21.40 -17.08 6.24
N PRO A 23 22.20 -18.14 6.12
CA PRO A 23 21.70 -19.50 6.28
C PRO A 23 21.29 -19.76 7.74
N ALA A 24 20.32 -20.68 7.93
CA ALA A 24 19.78 -20.97 9.27
C ALA A 24 20.78 -21.68 10.19
N ASP A 25 21.77 -22.36 9.65
CA ASP A 25 22.85 -23.09 10.37
C ASP A 25 23.75 -22.14 11.18
N VAL A 26 23.78 -20.86 10.90
CA VAL A 26 24.43 -19.85 11.75
C VAL A 26 23.90 -19.88 13.21
N TYR A 27 22.70 -20.38 13.40
CA TYR A 27 22.05 -20.52 14.70
C TYR A 27 22.20 -21.90 15.32
N ASP A 28 22.99 -22.81 14.72
CA ASP A 28 23.28 -24.12 15.28
C ASP A 28 24.02 -23.95 16.60
N GLY A 29 23.63 -24.76 17.59
CA GLY A 29 24.21 -24.70 18.93
C GLY A 29 23.47 -23.75 19.91
N PHE A 30 22.46 -22.99 19.43
CA PHE A 30 21.54 -22.26 20.31
C PHE A 30 20.29 -23.10 20.56
N ASP A 31 19.84 -23.14 21.81
CA ASP A 31 18.57 -23.80 22.16
C ASP A 31 17.37 -23.08 21.55
N TYR A 32 17.47 -21.75 21.41
CA TYR A 32 16.45 -20.92 20.77
C TYR A 32 17.03 -19.60 20.24
N ALA A 33 16.63 -19.24 19.03
CA ALA A 33 16.94 -17.96 18.41
C ALA A 33 15.64 -17.20 18.12
N ALA A 34 15.39 -16.14 18.89
CA ALA A 34 14.26 -15.23 18.65
C ALA A 34 14.67 -14.16 17.64
N LEU A 35 14.04 -14.18 16.46
CA LEU A 35 14.34 -13.26 15.38
C LEU A 35 13.25 -12.20 15.24
N GLY A 36 13.68 -10.99 14.91
CA GLY A 36 12.84 -9.84 14.59
C GLY A 36 12.92 -9.49 13.10
N HIS A 37 12.51 -8.25 12.75
CA HIS A 37 12.51 -7.66 11.42
C HIS A 37 11.38 -8.15 10.50
N ILE A 38 11.18 -9.45 10.31
CA ILE A 38 10.13 -9.98 9.43
C ILE A 38 8.77 -9.93 10.10
N HIS A 39 7.77 -9.42 9.37
CA HIS A 39 6.42 -9.20 9.90
C HIS A 39 5.55 -10.45 9.96
N LYS A 40 5.85 -11.48 9.16
CA LYS A 40 5.13 -12.75 9.18
C LYS A 40 5.68 -13.66 10.29
N PRO A 41 4.84 -14.11 11.26
CA PRO A 41 5.24 -15.14 12.21
C PRO A 41 5.60 -16.42 11.48
N GLN A 42 6.78 -16.96 11.73
CA GLN A 42 7.25 -18.19 11.08
C GLN A 42 8.41 -18.84 11.81
N SER A 43 8.51 -20.17 11.68
CA SER A 43 9.65 -20.94 12.17
C SER A 43 10.50 -21.36 10.99
N MET A 44 11.79 -21.07 11.03
CA MET A 44 12.75 -21.47 9.99
C MET A 44 13.26 -22.88 10.26
N THR A 45 13.56 -23.14 11.53
CA THR A 45 13.95 -24.46 12.05
C THR A 45 13.28 -24.67 13.40
N GLY A 46 13.49 -25.81 14.05
CA GLY A 46 12.91 -26.10 15.35
C GLY A 46 13.20 -25.06 16.43
N ASN A 47 14.36 -24.40 16.36
CA ASN A 47 14.85 -23.46 17.36
C ASN A 47 14.92 -22.00 16.85
N VAL A 48 14.79 -21.74 15.55
CA VAL A 48 14.89 -20.39 14.93
C VAL A 48 13.50 -19.88 14.56
N VAL A 49 13.03 -18.84 15.22
CA VAL A 49 11.63 -18.37 15.13
C VAL A 49 11.54 -16.86 14.96
N TYR A 50 10.79 -16.41 13.98
CA TYR A 50 10.29 -15.06 13.86
C TYR A 50 8.94 -14.94 14.57
N SER A 51 8.83 -14.11 15.58
CA SER A 51 7.55 -13.82 16.25
C SER A 51 6.58 -13.06 15.36
N GLY A 52 7.10 -12.37 14.34
CA GLY A 52 6.36 -11.45 13.51
C GLY A 52 6.13 -10.09 14.17
N SER A 53 5.42 -9.21 13.46
CA SER A 53 4.99 -7.93 14.01
C SER A 53 3.72 -8.07 14.86
N PRO A 54 3.54 -7.24 15.90
CA PRO A 54 2.34 -7.28 16.74
C PRO A 54 1.08 -6.78 16.03
N VAL A 55 1.26 -5.96 14.98
CA VAL A 55 0.16 -5.39 14.18
C VAL A 55 0.40 -5.65 12.70
N LYS A 56 -0.66 -5.52 11.90
CA LYS A 56 -0.62 -5.59 10.44
C LYS A 56 -0.18 -4.25 9.88
N TYR A 57 0.91 -4.19 9.12
CA TYR A 57 1.45 -2.95 8.54
C TYR A 57 1.00 -2.69 7.11
N SER A 58 0.76 -3.75 6.33
CA SER A 58 0.37 -3.63 4.92
C SER A 58 -0.98 -4.28 4.63
N PHE A 59 -1.55 -3.91 3.50
CA PHE A 59 -2.68 -4.59 2.90
C PHE A 59 -2.20 -5.81 2.10
N GLY A 60 -3.14 -6.62 1.59
CA GLY A 60 -2.81 -7.80 0.81
C GLY A 60 -2.49 -9.02 1.67
N ASN A 61 -1.29 -9.57 1.54
CA ASN A 61 -0.95 -10.82 2.24
C ASN A 61 -1.03 -10.71 3.77
N GLU A 62 -0.72 -9.54 4.31
CA GLU A 62 -0.70 -9.31 5.74
C GLU A 62 -2.11 -9.22 6.36
N GLU A 63 -3.12 -8.87 5.58
CA GLU A 63 -4.53 -8.84 6.02
C GLU A 63 -4.99 -10.19 6.57
N LYS A 64 -4.52 -11.27 5.95
CA LYS A 64 -4.91 -12.64 6.28
C LYS A 64 -4.06 -13.29 7.37
N GLN A 65 -2.99 -12.60 7.82
CA GLN A 65 -2.10 -13.13 8.84
C GLN A 65 -2.72 -13.00 10.24
N THR A 66 -2.58 -14.06 11.03
CA THR A 66 -2.80 -13.98 12.47
C THR A 66 -1.51 -13.48 13.12
N LYS A 67 -1.56 -12.31 13.74
CA LYS A 67 -0.44 -11.78 14.53
C LYS A 67 -0.39 -12.47 15.87
N SER A 68 0.82 -12.74 16.36
CA SER A 68 1.02 -13.49 17.59
C SER A 68 2.29 -13.07 18.31
N VAL A 69 2.40 -13.46 19.56
CA VAL A 69 3.66 -13.47 20.33
C VAL A 69 4.05 -14.92 20.61
N VAL A 70 5.34 -15.15 20.77
CA VAL A 70 5.86 -16.46 21.15
C VAL A 70 6.17 -16.43 22.63
N ILE A 71 5.61 -17.36 23.39
CA ILE A 71 6.00 -17.65 24.78
C ILE A 71 6.88 -18.90 24.75
N LEU A 72 8.10 -18.76 25.26
CA LEU A 72 9.05 -19.84 25.40
C LEU A 72 9.19 -20.20 26.86
N ASP A 73 8.96 -21.47 27.21
CA ASP A 73 9.38 -22.02 28.51
C ASP A 73 10.84 -22.48 28.39
N THR A 74 11.73 -21.75 29.04
CA THR A 74 13.16 -22.05 28.98
C THR A 74 13.58 -23.31 29.72
N SER A 75 12.73 -23.84 30.60
CA SER A 75 13.01 -25.08 31.34
C SER A 75 12.66 -26.32 30.55
N THR A 76 11.63 -26.25 29.72
CA THR A 76 11.15 -27.37 28.89
C THR A 76 11.49 -27.22 27.41
N GLY A 77 11.82 -26.03 26.94
CA GLY A 77 11.97 -25.69 25.52
C GLY A 77 10.64 -25.60 24.78
N GLU A 78 9.50 -25.69 25.48
CA GLU A 78 8.19 -25.61 24.86
C GLU A 78 7.89 -24.20 24.38
N LYS A 79 7.33 -24.11 23.16
CA LYS A 79 6.94 -22.84 22.50
C LYS A 79 5.44 -22.79 22.30
N LYS A 80 4.85 -21.67 22.69
CA LYS A 80 3.42 -21.41 22.50
C LYS A 80 3.23 -20.10 21.75
N LEU A 81 2.54 -20.16 20.60
CA LEU A 81 2.06 -18.96 19.90
C LEU A 81 0.75 -18.51 20.51
N VAL A 82 0.73 -17.26 20.96
CA VAL A 82 -0.47 -16.63 21.53
C VAL A 82 -0.96 -15.58 20.53
N PRO A 83 -2.14 -15.77 19.93
CA PRO A 83 -2.71 -14.82 18.96
C PRO A 83 -2.97 -13.46 19.61
N LEU A 84 -2.70 -12.40 18.87
CA LEU A 84 -2.99 -11.04 19.23
C LEU A 84 -4.26 -10.55 18.52
N LYS A 85 -5.22 -10.06 19.29
CA LYS A 85 -6.39 -9.39 18.73
C LYS A 85 -5.98 -8.00 18.24
N GLN A 86 -6.25 -7.72 16.98
CA GLN A 86 -6.04 -6.38 16.42
C GLN A 86 -7.14 -5.43 16.92
N LEU A 87 -6.76 -4.20 17.28
CA LEU A 87 -7.73 -3.14 17.61
C LEU A 87 -8.48 -2.70 16.34
N HIS A 88 -7.74 -2.52 15.26
CA HIS A 88 -8.26 -2.15 13.96
C HIS A 88 -7.71 -3.14 12.92
N GLU A 89 -8.58 -3.95 12.35
CA GLU A 89 -8.21 -4.85 11.26
C GLU A 89 -7.89 -4.04 9.99
N ARG A 90 -7.03 -4.58 9.13
CA ARG A 90 -6.82 -4.07 7.77
C ARG A 90 -7.67 -4.85 6.80
N LEU A 91 -8.40 -4.14 5.95
CA LEU A 91 -9.28 -4.75 4.95
C LEU A 91 -9.17 -4.01 3.62
N THR A 92 -9.05 -4.79 2.55
CA THR A 92 -9.23 -4.32 1.18
C THR A 92 -10.66 -4.63 0.75
N ILE A 93 -11.42 -3.62 0.38
CA ILE A 93 -12.82 -3.71 -0.03
C ILE A 93 -12.96 -3.12 -1.44
N SER A 94 -13.67 -3.82 -2.29
CA SER A 94 -14.03 -3.35 -3.63
C SER A 94 -15.53 -3.49 -3.84
N GLY A 95 -16.15 -2.50 -4.44
CA GLY A 95 -17.59 -2.48 -4.75
C GLY A 95 -18.01 -1.15 -5.36
N THR A 96 -19.29 -1.04 -5.68
CA THR A 96 -19.88 0.23 -6.09
C THR A 96 -19.91 1.22 -4.92
N TYR A 97 -20.07 2.49 -5.23
CA TYR A 97 -20.17 3.53 -4.20
C TYR A 97 -21.22 3.22 -3.14
N ASP A 98 -22.44 2.87 -3.58
CA ASP A 98 -23.54 2.58 -2.65
C ASP A 98 -23.26 1.32 -1.81
N GLU A 99 -22.69 0.28 -2.40
CA GLU A 99 -22.31 -0.94 -1.67
C GLU A 99 -21.27 -0.66 -0.58
N VAL A 100 -20.25 0.13 -0.88
CA VAL A 100 -19.19 0.45 0.07
C VAL A 100 -19.67 1.42 1.15
N MET A 101 -20.34 2.51 0.75
CA MET A 101 -20.75 3.58 1.68
C MET A 101 -21.87 3.17 2.63
N SER A 102 -22.65 2.14 2.30
CA SER A 102 -23.69 1.59 3.18
C SER A 102 -23.16 0.67 4.30
N ARG A 103 -21.86 0.35 4.29
CA ARG A 103 -21.24 -0.60 5.23
C ARG A 103 -20.92 0.06 6.58
N ASP A 104 -21.65 -0.31 7.65
CA ASP A 104 -21.38 0.19 9.01
C ASP A 104 -20.24 -0.56 9.72
N ASP A 105 -19.99 -1.80 9.31
CA ASP A 105 -18.97 -2.68 9.89
C ASP A 105 -17.52 -2.29 9.55
N LEU A 106 -17.34 -1.26 8.71
CA LEU A 106 -16.02 -0.82 8.25
C LEU A 106 -15.47 0.39 9.00
N SER A 107 -16.28 1.05 9.82
CA SER A 107 -15.92 2.35 10.45
C SER A 107 -14.73 2.28 11.41
N ASP A 108 -14.45 1.12 11.99
CA ASP A 108 -13.34 0.86 12.91
C ASP A 108 -12.14 0.15 12.26
N LYS A 109 -12.12 0.02 10.93
CA LYS A 109 -11.08 -0.72 10.19
C LYS A 109 -10.14 0.23 9.43
N TYR A 110 -8.87 -0.15 9.32
CA TYR A 110 -7.98 0.45 8.33
C TYR A 110 -8.38 -0.05 6.95
N LEU A 111 -8.75 0.86 6.06
CA LEU A 111 -9.35 0.50 4.78
C LEU A 111 -8.47 0.88 3.59
N ARG A 112 -8.40 -0.04 2.64
CA ARG A 112 -8.09 0.19 1.25
C ARG A 112 -9.38 -0.01 0.48
N LEU A 113 -9.92 1.07 -0.11
CA LEU A 113 -11.18 1.03 -0.85
C LEU A 113 -10.94 1.15 -2.35
N THR A 114 -11.66 0.34 -3.11
CA THR A 114 -11.77 0.48 -4.56
C THR A 114 -13.24 0.67 -4.92
N VAL A 115 -13.61 1.89 -5.35
CA VAL A 115 -14.96 2.22 -5.80
C VAL A 115 -15.01 1.99 -7.31
N THR A 116 -15.87 1.07 -7.76
CA THR A 116 -15.82 0.55 -9.14
C THR A 116 -16.64 1.37 -10.13
N ASP A 117 -17.48 2.28 -9.66
CA ASP A 117 -18.44 3.06 -10.44
C ASP A 117 -18.23 4.59 -10.37
N ARG A 118 -17.17 5.04 -9.69
CA ARG A 118 -16.79 6.45 -9.59
C ARG A 118 -15.28 6.66 -9.70
N TYR A 119 -14.89 7.83 -10.19
CA TYR A 119 -13.48 8.24 -10.19
C TYR A 119 -13.01 8.64 -8.79
N ALA A 120 -11.76 8.32 -8.46
CA ALA A 120 -11.13 8.68 -7.18
C ALA A 120 -10.70 10.16 -7.18
N GLY A 121 -11.70 11.07 -7.21
CA GLY A 121 -11.49 12.52 -7.10
C GLY A 121 -11.53 13.00 -5.64
N LEU A 122 -11.34 14.32 -5.45
CA LEU A 122 -11.35 14.95 -4.13
C LEU A 122 -12.70 14.82 -3.42
N GLU A 123 -13.81 14.86 -4.16
CA GLU A 123 -15.16 14.71 -3.63
C GLU A 123 -15.34 13.32 -3.01
N LEU A 124 -15.08 12.26 -3.77
CA LEU A 124 -15.15 10.89 -3.26
C LEU A 124 -14.21 10.66 -2.07
N LEU A 125 -13.01 11.24 -2.12
CA LEU A 125 -12.05 11.14 -1.01
C LEU A 125 -12.57 11.82 0.26
N SER A 126 -13.21 12.97 0.13
CA SER A 126 -13.80 13.71 1.26
C SER A 126 -14.95 12.93 1.90
N GLU A 127 -15.89 12.44 1.09
CA GLU A 127 -17.02 11.64 1.54
C GLU A 127 -16.56 10.34 2.20
N ALA A 128 -15.61 9.63 1.57
CA ALA A 128 -15.09 8.39 2.09
C ALA A 128 -14.30 8.58 3.41
N ARG A 129 -13.57 9.68 3.59
CA ARG A 129 -12.89 10.00 4.85
C ARG A 129 -13.84 10.40 5.97
N GLU A 130 -14.92 11.10 5.65
CA GLU A 130 -15.96 11.41 6.62
C GLU A 130 -16.65 10.15 7.12
N ARG A 131 -16.95 9.22 6.20
CA ARG A 131 -17.61 7.96 6.51
C ARG A 131 -16.70 6.96 7.22
N PHE A 132 -15.43 6.88 6.82
CA PHE A 132 -14.44 5.93 7.30
C PHE A 132 -13.19 6.63 7.84
N PRO A 133 -13.13 6.95 9.12
CA PRO A 133 -12.03 7.73 9.71
C PRO A 133 -10.65 7.06 9.58
N PHE A 134 -10.62 5.73 9.41
CA PHE A 134 -9.40 4.95 9.24
C PHE A 134 -9.11 4.59 7.78
N LEU A 135 -9.70 5.30 6.81
CA LEU A 135 -9.36 5.16 5.39
C LEU A 135 -7.88 5.49 5.15
N ARG A 136 -7.17 4.57 4.46
CA ARG A 136 -5.74 4.72 4.14
C ARG A 136 -5.50 4.92 2.66
N GLU A 137 -6.21 4.16 1.84
CA GLU A 137 -6.04 4.17 0.39
C GLU A 137 -7.41 4.18 -0.28
N LEU A 138 -7.56 5.02 -1.29
CA LEU A 138 -8.78 5.09 -2.11
C LEU A 138 -8.40 4.97 -3.57
N TYR A 139 -9.03 4.02 -4.23
CA TYR A 139 -8.97 3.82 -5.66
C TYR A 139 -10.38 3.96 -6.24
N GLY A 140 -10.47 4.49 -7.44
CA GLY A 140 -11.72 4.58 -8.18
C GLY A 140 -11.57 3.96 -9.56
N MET A 141 -12.56 4.18 -10.40
CA MET A 141 -12.42 3.89 -11.82
C MET A 141 -11.15 4.57 -12.32
N SER A 142 -10.28 3.82 -12.96
CA SER A 142 -9.24 4.44 -13.77
C SER A 142 -9.90 4.93 -15.05
N VAL A 143 -9.62 6.17 -15.43
CA VAL A 143 -9.75 6.53 -16.85
C VAL A 143 -8.80 5.57 -17.56
N GLN A 144 -9.34 4.63 -18.32
CA GLN A 144 -8.47 3.86 -19.22
C GLN A 144 -7.89 4.89 -20.19
N PRO A 145 -6.59 5.13 -20.21
CA PRO A 145 -6.02 5.93 -21.27
C PRO A 145 -6.43 5.25 -22.57
N GLY A 146 -7.20 5.92 -23.37
CA GLY A 146 -7.57 5.42 -24.68
C GLY A 146 -6.35 5.47 -25.60
N GLY A 147 -5.47 4.50 -25.46
CA GLY A 147 -4.28 4.41 -26.29
C GLY A 147 -3.04 3.99 -25.47
N GLU A 148 -2.14 3.27 -26.09
CA GLU A 148 -0.80 3.05 -25.61
C GLU A 148 -0.19 4.42 -25.28
N MET A 149 0.24 4.65 -24.04
CA MET A 149 1.03 5.83 -23.68
C MET A 149 2.23 5.85 -24.64
N SER A 150 2.14 6.65 -25.65
CA SER A 150 3.27 6.95 -26.54
C SER A 150 4.30 7.67 -25.67
N ALA A 151 5.34 6.96 -25.28
CA ALA A 151 6.43 7.53 -24.53
C ALA A 151 6.97 8.72 -25.35
N ILE A 152 6.72 9.93 -24.87
CA ILE A 152 7.28 11.15 -25.44
C ILE A 152 8.79 11.06 -25.24
N SER A 153 9.54 11.16 -26.33
CA SER A 153 10.99 11.25 -26.18
C SER A 153 11.37 12.57 -25.47
N PRO A 154 12.48 12.60 -24.72
CA PRO A 154 12.94 13.86 -24.09
C PRO A 154 13.06 15.03 -25.09
N GLU A 155 13.42 14.73 -26.34
CA GLU A 155 13.58 15.74 -27.41
C GLU A 155 12.23 16.29 -27.92
N GLU A 156 11.14 15.53 -27.79
CA GLU A 156 9.79 15.98 -28.10
C GLU A 156 9.20 16.76 -26.93
N LEU A 157 9.51 16.38 -25.67
CA LEU A 157 9.06 17.07 -24.48
C LEU A 157 9.61 18.53 -24.43
N ASP A 158 10.85 18.72 -24.82
CA ASP A 158 11.50 20.04 -24.88
C ASP A 158 10.88 21.01 -25.93
N LYS A 159 10.06 20.47 -26.85
CA LYS A 159 9.40 21.27 -27.90
C LYS A 159 7.95 21.63 -27.58
N LEU A 160 7.36 21.00 -26.57
CA LEU A 160 5.99 21.25 -26.16
C LEU A 160 5.95 22.47 -25.23
N ASP A 161 4.98 23.35 -25.43
CA ASP A 161 4.70 24.37 -24.44
C ASP A 161 3.85 23.76 -23.28
N GLU A 162 3.75 24.49 -22.19
CA GLU A 162 3.02 24.06 -21.01
C GLU A 162 1.53 23.75 -21.32
N THR A 163 0.95 24.46 -22.27
CA THR A 163 -0.44 24.26 -22.70
C THR A 163 -0.57 22.98 -23.53
N ASP A 164 0.42 22.68 -24.39
CA ASP A 164 0.46 21.43 -25.17
C ASP A 164 0.56 20.21 -24.24
N ILE A 165 1.34 20.32 -23.16
CA ILE A 165 1.45 19.27 -22.13
C ILE A 165 0.09 19.05 -21.44
N LEU A 166 -0.60 20.14 -21.06
CA LEU A 166 -1.95 20.04 -20.47
C LEU A 166 -2.95 19.39 -21.45
N LEU A 167 -2.99 19.85 -22.69
CA LEU A 167 -3.88 19.32 -23.73
C LEU A 167 -3.70 17.82 -23.89
N ARG A 168 -2.44 17.39 -24.01
CA ARG A 168 -2.10 15.98 -24.19
C ARG A 168 -2.43 15.16 -22.93
N PHE A 169 -2.12 15.66 -21.76
CA PHE A 169 -2.45 15.02 -20.50
C PHE A 169 -3.96 14.82 -20.35
N MET A 170 -4.77 15.84 -20.64
CA MET A 170 -6.22 15.75 -20.54
C MET A 170 -6.79 14.77 -21.57
N GLU A 171 -6.30 14.81 -22.81
CA GLU A 171 -6.74 13.89 -23.87
C GLU A 171 -6.36 12.43 -23.56
N GLU A 172 -5.14 12.19 -23.03
CA GLU A 172 -4.66 10.85 -22.67
C GLU A 172 -5.33 10.31 -21.38
N GLN A 173 -5.58 11.16 -20.38
CA GLN A 173 -6.12 10.72 -19.10
C GLN A 173 -7.65 10.71 -19.08
N TYR A 174 -8.31 11.64 -19.75
CA TYR A 174 -9.76 11.83 -19.67
C TYR A 174 -10.49 11.59 -20.99
N GLY A 175 -9.76 11.44 -22.10
CA GLY A 175 -10.33 11.28 -23.42
C GLY A 175 -10.99 12.55 -24.00
N GLU A 176 -10.81 13.68 -23.30
CA GLU A 176 -11.40 14.97 -23.67
C GLU A 176 -10.33 16.06 -23.64
N LYS A 177 -10.50 17.07 -24.50
CA LYS A 177 -9.64 18.26 -24.48
C LYS A 177 -10.13 19.23 -23.42
N PRO A 178 -9.22 19.96 -22.72
CA PRO A 178 -9.63 20.98 -21.79
C PRO A 178 -10.38 22.10 -22.50
N ASP A 179 -11.37 22.65 -21.82
CA ASP A 179 -12.08 23.84 -22.26
C ASP A 179 -11.27 25.13 -22.04
N GLU A 180 -11.80 26.26 -22.53
CA GLU A 180 -11.10 27.54 -22.44
C GLU A 180 -10.91 28.02 -20.99
N GLU A 181 -11.83 27.66 -20.09
CA GLU A 181 -11.77 28.03 -18.67
C GLU A 181 -10.67 27.24 -17.96
N GLN A 182 -10.56 25.94 -18.21
CA GLN A 182 -9.52 25.07 -17.70
C GLN A 182 -8.12 25.48 -18.18
N ILE A 183 -7.99 25.84 -19.47
CA ILE A 183 -6.74 26.35 -20.03
C ILE A 183 -6.36 27.69 -19.38
N SER A 184 -7.34 28.57 -19.16
CA SER A 184 -7.09 29.87 -18.52
C SER A 184 -6.64 29.73 -17.10
N LEU A 185 -7.32 28.87 -16.32
CA LEU A 185 -6.95 28.56 -14.93
C LEU A 185 -5.54 27.95 -14.84
N PHE A 186 -5.22 27.00 -15.72
CA PHE A 186 -3.89 26.39 -15.74
C PHE A 186 -2.80 27.44 -16.00
N ARG A 187 -2.99 28.33 -16.98
CA ARG A 187 -2.03 29.41 -17.27
C ARG A 187 -1.89 30.40 -16.10
N GLU A 188 -2.95 30.65 -15.36
CA GLU A 188 -2.91 31.51 -14.17
C GLU A 188 -2.06 30.88 -13.06
N VAL A 189 -2.27 29.59 -12.79
CA VAL A 189 -1.50 28.82 -11.80
C VAL A 189 0.00 28.79 -12.19
N MET A 190 0.32 28.43 -13.43
CA MET A 190 1.71 28.37 -13.91
C MET A 190 2.43 29.73 -13.81
N LYS A 191 1.73 30.82 -14.08
CA LYS A 191 2.28 32.19 -13.89
C LYS A 191 2.51 32.53 -12.42
N SER A 192 1.72 31.99 -11.49
CA SER A 192 1.90 32.23 -10.06
C SER A 192 3.08 31.48 -9.48
N GLU A 193 3.35 30.27 -9.97
CA GLU A 193 4.48 29.42 -9.55
C GLU A 193 5.82 29.83 -10.16
N GLY A 194 5.83 30.43 -11.35
CA GLY A 194 7.03 30.85 -12.07
C GLY A 194 7.64 32.18 -11.62
N LYS A 195 7.26 32.72 -10.45
CA LYS A 195 7.72 34.00 -9.91
C LYS A 195 8.67 33.88 -8.71
N GLU A 196 9.45 32.82 -8.62
CA GLU A 196 10.63 32.76 -7.75
C GLU A 196 11.93 32.88 -8.54
#